data_e4e868aa6160064dd5a325e14ba414f3
#
_entry.id   e4e868aa6160064dd5a325e14ba414f3
#
_cell.length_a   1.000
_cell.length_b   1.000
_cell.length_c   1.000
_cell.angle_alpha   90.00
_cell.angle_beta   90.00
_cell.angle_gamma   90.00
#
_symmetry.space_group_name_H-M   'P 1'
#
loop_
_entity.id
_entity.type
_entity.pdbx_description
1 polymer ?
#
loop_
_entity_poly.entity_id
_entity_poly.type
_entity_poly.pdbx_seq_one_letter_code
_entity_poly.pdbx_strand_id
1 'polypeptide(L)'
;MPALDSDITLTLPARAENIALVRHMIGALGGAIALPEPTVDDMRLAVTEACTNVVRHAYSDDDGRIEVVIRPEGEAINVIVSDHGRGLGPSPDVAGPGLGLSLIAALADRLEIDHAPQKGSRLLMAFLRRRNAQPVGAM
;
A
#
# COMPACT_ATOMS: atom_id res chain seq x y z
N MET A 1 -0.95 -25.21 4.72
CA MET A 1 -0.49 -23.91 4.21
C MET A 1 -0.07 -23.04 5.34
N PRO A 2 1.16 -22.62 5.34
CA PRO A 2 1.60 -21.80 6.45
C PRO A 2 0.86 -20.46 6.45
N ALA A 3 0.37 -20.12 7.59
CA ALA A 3 -0.15 -18.79 7.80
C ALA A 3 1.03 -17.86 7.98
N LEU A 4 0.88 -16.62 7.58
CA LEU A 4 1.87 -15.61 7.83
C LEU A 4 1.67 -15.17 9.28
N ASP A 5 2.59 -15.54 10.14
CA ASP A 5 2.44 -15.29 11.57
C ASP A 5 3.13 -14.03 12.04
N SER A 6 3.87 -13.39 11.18
CA SER A 6 4.62 -12.20 11.57
C SER A 6 4.60 -11.18 10.45
N ASP A 7 4.93 -9.96 10.80
CA ASP A 7 4.99 -8.87 9.85
C ASP A 7 6.15 -9.06 8.91
N ILE A 8 5.95 -8.63 7.68
CA ILE A 8 7.04 -8.51 6.71
C ILE A 8 7.30 -7.02 6.55
N THR A 9 8.55 -6.62 6.73
CA THR A 9 8.94 -5.23 6.58
C THR A 9 9.96 -5.09 5.47
N LEU A 10 9.73 -4.13 4.60
CA LEU A 10 10.64 -3.83 3.50
C LEU A 10 10.94 -2.34 3.56
N THR A 11 12.21 -1.99 3.63
CA THR A 11 12.64 -0.60 3.63
C THR A 11 13.53 -0.36 2.43
N LEU A 12 13.18 0.62 1.63
CA LEU A 12 13.87 0.90 0.37
C LEU A 12 14.07 2.39 0.19
N PRO A 13 15.12 2.78 -0.54
CA PRO A 13 15.18 4.17 -0.99
C PRO A 13 13.94 4.54 -1.78
N ALA A 14 13.46 5.76 -1.59
CA ALA A 14 12.26 6.24 -2.24
C ALA A 14 12.53 6.60 -3.69
N ARG A 15 12.63 5.59 -4.52
CA ARG A 15 12.94 5.73 -5.95
C ARG A 15 11.95 4.94 -6.77
N ALA A 16 11.66 5.46 -7.95
CA ALA A 16 10.68 4.83 -8.83
C ALA A 16 11.03 3.37 -9.14
N GLU A 17 12.30 3.07 -9.35
CA GLU A 17 12.70 1.70 -9.67
C GLU A 17 12.41 0.71 -8.55
N ASN A 18 12.35 1.19 -7.31
CA ASN A 18 12.08 0.31 -6.18
C ASN A 18 10.61 -0.04 -6.02
N ILE A 19 9.75 0.67 -6.71
CA ILE A 19 8.32 0.34 -6.71
C ILE A 19 8.11 -1.03 -7.36
N ALA A 20 8.90 -1.35 -8.38
CA ALA A 20 8.82 -2.66 -9.01
C ALA A 20 9.13 -3.78 -8.03
N LEU A 21 10.10 -3.57 -7.12
CA LEU A 21 10.43 -4.57 -6.11
C LEU A 21 9.26 -4.81 -5.17
N VAL A 22 8.59 -3.75 -4.77
CA VAL A 22 7.42 -3.87 -3.90
C VAL A 22 6.32 -4.66 -4.60
N ARG A 23 6.08 -4.38 -5.87
CA ARG A 23 5.07 -5.11 -6.64
C ARG A 23 5.39 -6.59 -6.73
N HIS A 24 6.64 -6.92 -6.97
CA HIS A 24 7.08 -8.33 -7.03
C HIS A 24 6.88 -9.01 -5.68
N MET A 25 7.21 -8.32 -4.60
CA MET A 25 7.04 -8.89 -3.27
C MET A 25 5.58 -9.21 -2.99
N ILE A 26 4.68 -8.31 -3.35
CA ILE A 26 3.25 -8.53 -3.12
C ILE A 26 2.74 -9.71 -3.95
N GLY A 27 3.17 -9.82 -5.19
CA GLY A 27 2.81 -10.96 -6.01
C GLY A 27 3.30 -12.28 -5.45
N ALA A 28 4.55 -12.32 -5.00
CA ALA A 28 5.12 -13.51 -4.40
C ALA A 28 4.41 -13.89 -3.11
N LEU A 29 4.12 -12.91 -2.28
CA LEU A 29 3.40 -13.14 -1.04
C LEU A 29 2.00 -13.69 -1.33
N GLY A 30 1.29 -13.09 -2.26
CA GLY A 30 -0.04 -13.53 -2.61
C GLY A 30 -0.07 -14.98 -3.05
N GLY A 31 0.92 -15.39 -3.85
CA GLY A 31 1.03 -16.78 -4.24
C GLY A 31 1.34 -17.69 -3.07
N ALA A 32 2.23 -17.25 -2.17
CA ALA A 32 2.65 -18.08 -1.04
C ALA A 32 1.52 -18.36 -0.06
N ILE A 33 0.63 -17.40 0.15
CA ILE A 33 -0.47 -17.58 1.11
C ILE A 33 -1.82 -17.78 0.42
N ALA A 34 -1.77 -18.05 -0.87
CA ALA A 34 -2.95 -18.41 -1.67
C ALA A 34 -4.06 -17.36 -1.62
N LEU A 35 -3.69 -16.10 -1.75
CA LEU A 35 -4.68 -15.05 -1.89
C LEU A 35 -5.35 -15.13 -3.27
N PRO A 36 -6.62 -14.77 -3.38
CA PRO A 36 -7.26 -14.70 -4.69
C PRO A 36 -6.51 -13.71 -5.59
N GLU A 37 -6.40 -14.05 -6.86
CA GLU A 37 -5.71 -13.16 -7.79
C GLU A 37 -6.29 -11.75 -7.85
N PRO A 38 -7.59 -11.56 -7.86
CA PRO A 38 -8.12 -10.18 -7.84
C PRO A 38 -7.67 -9.38 -6.62
N THR A 39 -7.55 -10.04 -5.47
CA THR A 39 -7.04 -9.38 -4.27
C THR A 39 -5.60 -8.96 -4.44
N VAL A 40 -4.77 -9.85 -4.99
CA VAL A 40 -3.35 -9.54 -5.24
C VAL A 40 -3.22 -8.39 -6.23
N ASP A 41 -4.03 -8.39 -7.27
CA ASP A 41 -4.00 -7.31 -8.26
C ASP A 41 -4.36 -5.97 -7.64
N ASP A 42 -5.40 -5.96 -6.81
CA ASP A 42 -5.79 -4.74 -6.12
C ASP A 42 -4.72 -4.28 -5.15
N MET A 43 -4.10 -5.20 -4.43
CA MET A 43 -3.00 -4.86 -3.52
C MET A 43 -1.84 -4.25 -4.29
N ARG A 44 -1.44 -4.88 -5.40
CA ARG A 44 -0.33 -4.36 -6.19
C ARG A 44 -0.60 -2.95 -6.70
N LEU A 45 -1.80 -2.73 -7.21
CA LEU A 45 -2.13 -1.43 -7.75
C LEU A 45 -2.21 -0.36 -6.65
N ALA A 46 -2.88 -0.67 -5.54
CA ALA A 46 -3.01 0.27 -4.45
C ALA A 46 -1.65 0.61 -3.83
N VAL A 47 -0.82 -0.39 -3.61
CA VAL A 47 0.49 -0.16 -3.01
C VAL A 47 1.41 0.59 -3.97
N THR A 48 1.29 0.33 -5.27
CA THR A 48 2.04 1.08 -6.27
C THR A 48 1.68 2.56 -6.19
N GLU A 49 0.40 2.87 -6.07
CA GLU A 49 -0.02 4.26 -5.96
C GLU A 49 0.49 4.91 -4.68
N ALA A 50 0.43 4.18 -3.57
CA ALA A 50 0.93 4.70 -2.30
C ALA A 50 2.43 4.98 -2.36
N CYS A 51 3.20 4.06 -2.92
CA CYS A 51 4.64 4.25 -3.06
C CYS A 51 4.98 5.36 -4.05
N THR A 52 4.22 5.48 -5.12
CA THR A 52 4.40 6.55 -6.09
C THR A 52 4.19 7.91 -5.42
N ASN A 53 3.19 8.01 -4.55
CA ASN A 53 2.97 9.25 -3.80
C ASN A 53 4.17 9.59 -2.93
N VAL A 54 4.77 8.60 -2.27
CA VAL A 54 5.97 8.85 -1.47
C VAL A 54 7.11 9.34 -2.35
N VAL A 55 7.36 8.67 -3.46
CA VAL A 55 8.45 9.05 -4.36
C VAL A 55 8.27 10.47 -4.88
N ARG A 56 7.05 10.85 -5.19
CA ARG A 56 6.77 12.15 -5.80
C ARG A 56 6.72 13.29 -4.81
N HIS A 57 6.23 13.04 -3.60
CA HIS A 57 5.80 14.13 -2.74
C HIS A 57 6.43 14.17 -1.35
N ALA A 58 6.95 13.06 -0.86
CA ALA A 58 7.40 13.02 0.53
C ALA A 58 8.74 13.69 0.74
N TYR A 59 9.59 13.64 -0.24
CA TYR A 59 10.98 14.09 -0.09
C TYR A 59 11.35 15.10 -1.15
N SER A 60 12.16 16.07 -0.74
CA SER A 60 12.67 17.06 -1.67
C SER A 60 14.00 16.66 -2.27
N ASP A 61 14.61 15.59 -1.79
CA ASP A 61 15.87 15.07 -2.33
C ASP A 61 15.81 13.57 -2.41
N ASP A 62 16.91 12.93 -2.79
CA ASP A 62 16.93 11.50 -3.09
C ASP A 62 17.23 10.63 -1.89
N ASP A 63 17.31 11.19 -0.69
CA ASP A 63 17.73 10.42 0.47
C ASP A 63 16.60 9.82 1.27
N GLY A 64 15.37 9.99 0.82
CA GLY A 64 14.22 9.47 1.53
C GLY A 64 14.06 7.97 1.38
N ARG A 65 13.27 7.39 2.28
CA ARG A 65 13.00 5.97 2.28
C ARG A 65 11.51 5.70 2.32
N ILE A 66 11.13 4.58 1.73
CA ILE A 66 9.79 4.03 1.83
C ILE A 66 9.87 2.83 2.74
N GLU A 67 8.97 2.74 3.70
CA GLU A 67 8.82 1.51 4.47
C GLU A 67 7.47 0.90 4.13
N VAL A 68 7.47 -0.38 3.79
CA VAL A 68 6.25 -1.14 3.52
C VAL A 68 6.19 -2.27 4.52
N VAL A 69 5.13 -2.30 5.31
CA VAL A 69 4.89 -3.37 6.28
C VAL A 69 3.66 -4.13 5.85
N ILE A 70 3.77 -5.44 5.77
CA ILE A 70 2.63 -6.30 5.48
C ILE A 70 2.32 -7.06 6.76
N ARG A 71 1.12 -6.86 7.27
CA ARG A 71 0.70 -7.39 8.56
C ARG A 71 -0.60 -8.16 8.41
N PRO A 72 -0.55 -9.48 8.55
CA PRO A 72 -1.78 -10.25 8.58
C PRO A 72 -2.52 -9.97 9.88
N GLU A 73 -3.81 -9.79 9.80
CA GLU A 73 -4.61 -9.50 10.99
C GLU A 73 -6.00 -10.04 10.78
N GLY A 74 -6.26 -11.23 11.33
CA GLY A 74 -7.55 -11.87 11.16
C GLY A 74 -7.86 -12.19 9.71
N GLU A 75 -8.99 -11.70 9.26
CA GLU A 75 -9.44 -11.94 7.88
C GLU A 75 -8.83 -10.95 6.90
N ALA A 76 -7.98 -10.06 7.36
CA ALA A 76 -7.43 -9.02 6.52
C ALA A 76 -5.91 -9.12 6.41
N ILE A 77 -5.39 -8.60 5.33
CA ILE A 77 -3.96 -8.31 5.19
C ILE A 77 -3.86 -6.80 5.20
N ASN A 78 -3.16 -6.27 6.17
CA ASN A 78 -2.90 -4.83 6.23
C ASN A 78 -1.57 -4.55 5.57
N VAL A 79 -1.56 -3.53 4.71
CA VAL A 79 -0.33 -3.05 4.11
C VAL A 79 -0.17 -1.61 4.55
N ILE A 80 0.96 -1.30 5.15
CA ILE A 80 1.23 0.02 5.68
C ILE A 80 2.41 0.59 4.93
N VAL A 81 2.19 1.71 4.25
CA VAL A 81 3.25 2.42 3.54
C VAL A 81 3.55 3.69 4.29
N SER A 82 4.79 3.85 4.70
CA SER A 82 5.20 4.98 5.53
C SER A 82 6.36 5.71 4.90
N ASP A 83 6.43 7.00 5.16
CA ASP A 83 7.59 7.81 4.86
C ASP A 83 7.88 8.71 6.05
N HIS A 84 9.09 9.25 6.08
CA HIS A 84 9.51 10.18 7.13
C HIS A 84 9.79 11.58 6.55
N GLY A 85 9.24 11.86 5.39
CA GLY A 85 9.42 13.13 4.73
C GLY A 85 8.41 14.17 5.15
N ARG A 86 7.94 14.95 4.19
CA ARG A 86 6.95 16.01 4.46
C ARG A 86 5.59 15.44 4.79
N GLY A 87 5.38 14.18 4.50
CA GLY A 87 4.07 13.58 4.64
C GLY A 87 3.18 13.94 3.47
N LEU A 88 1.99 13.36 3.48
CA LEU A 88 0.99 13.65 2.45
C LEU A 88 0.14 14.83 2.89
N GLY A 89 0.77 15.89 3.35
CA GLY A 89 0.04 17.02 3.88
C GLY A 89 -0.89 17.63 2.87
N PRO A 90 -1.83 18.44 3.32
CA PRO A 90 -2.74 19.15 2.44
C PRO A 90 -1.99 20.25 1.72
N SER A 91 -0.96 19.91 1.02
CA SER A 91 -0.28 20.88 0.20
C SER A 91 -1.13 21.12 -1.03
N PRO A 92 -1.34 22.37 -1.41
CA PRO A 92 -2.07 22.66 -2.64
C PRO A 92 -1.42 21.99 -3.85
N ASP A 93 -0.16 21.70 -3.74
CA ASP A 93 0.55 21.08 -4.85
C ASP A 93 0.24 19.59 -4.96
N VAL A 94 -0.20 19.04 -3.88
CA VAL A 94 -0.69 17.68 -3.88
C VAL A 94 -2.01 17.64 -4.59
N ALA A 95 -2.49 18.78 -4.94
CA ALA A 95 -3.62 18.84 -5.82
C ALA A 95 -3.28 18.31 -7.19
N GLY A 96 -2.10 17.85 -7.38
CA GLY A 96 -1.93 16.91 -8.43
C GLY A 96 -3.18 16.07 -8.36
N PRO A 97 -3.56 15.38 -9.27
CA PRO A 97 -4.93 14.95 -9.47
C PRO A 97 -5.61 14.27 -8.28
N GLY A 98 -4.92 14.03 -7.20
CA GLY A 98 -5.57 13.36 -6.08
C GLY A 98 -6.13 12.00 -6.45
N LEU A 99 -5.89 11.56 -7.66
CA LEU A 99 -6.41 10.29 -8.15
C LEU A 99 -5.80 9.11 -7.41
N GLY A 100 -4.58 9.27 -6.94
CA GLY A 100 -3.91 8.20 -6.23
C GLY A 100 -4.66 7.76 -5.00
N LEU A 101 -5.03 8.71 -4.13
CA LEU A 101 -5.75 8.35 -2.91
C LEU A 101 -7.15 7.86 -3.22
N SER A 102 -7.82 8.43 -4.21
CA SER A 102 -9.14 7.97 -4.60
C SER A 102 -9.09 6.55 -5.15
N LEU A 103 -8.06 6.25 -5.91
CA LEU A 103 -7.88 4.91 -6.45
C LEU A 103 -7.61 3.92 -5.32
N ILE A 104 -6.74 4.28 -4.38
CA ILE A 104 -6.45 3.41 -3.25
C ILE A 104 -7.72 3.15 -2.45
N ALA A 105 -8.51 4.19 -2.21
CA ALA A 105 -9.76 4.03 -1.47
C ALA A 105 -10.74 3.12 -2.20
N ALA A 106 -10.70 3.09 -3.51
CA ALA A 106 -11.57 2.23 -4.30
C ALA A 106 -11.11 0.77 -4.28
N LEU A 107 -9.81 0.55 -4.14
CA LEU A 107 -9.23 -0.79 -4.22
C LEU A 107 -9.14 -1.48 -2.87
N ALA A 108 -8.84 -0.73 -1.81
CA ALA A 108 -8.72 -1.30 -0.48
C ALA A 108 -10.09 -1.42 0.18
N ASP A 109 -10.23 -2.42 1.02
CA ASP A 109 -11.46 -2.57 1.78
C ASP A 109 -11.54 -1.57 2.93
N ARG A 110 -10.40 -1.06 3.36
CA ARG A 110 -10.32 -0.03 4.38
C ARG A 110 -9.06 0.78 4.17
N LEU A 111 -9.15 2.07 4.37
CA LEU A 111 -8.04 2.99 4.21
C LEU A 111 -7.98 3.92 5.40
N GLU A 112 -6.81 4.00 6.03
CA GLU A 112 -6.56 4.97 7.09
C GLU A 112 -5.32 5.76 6.76
N ILE A 113 -5.39 7.05 6.95
CA ILE A 113 -4.27 7.93 6.68
C ILE A 113 -3.89 8.62 7.98
N ASP A 114 -2.62 8.49 8.34
CA ASP A 114 -2.08 9.14 9.50
C ASP A 114 -0.96 10.05 9.02
N HIS A 115 -1.09 11.31 9.34
CA HIS A 115 -0.18 12.31 8.81
C HIS A 115 0.22 13.26 9.91
N ALA A 116 1.52 13.44 10.08
CA ALA A 116 2.07 14.40 11.01
C ALA A 116 3.02 15.30 10.23
N PRO A 117 2.77 16.62 10.20
CA PRO A 117 3.67 17.53 9.49
C PRO A 117 5.10 17.34 9.96
N GLN A 118 6.02 17.24 9.02
CA GLN A 118 7.44 17.08 9.27
C GLN A 118 7.84 15.73 9.89
N LYS A 119 6.88 14.88 10.16
CA LYS A 119 7.18 13.53 10.65
C LYS A 119 6.84 12.46 9.65
N GLY A 120 6.30 12.85 8.50
CA GLY A 120 5.97 11.91 7.47
C GLY A 120 4.52 11.48 7.50
N SER A 121 4.20 10.49 6.71
CA SER A 121 2.85 9.96 6.63
C SER A 121 2.87 8.44 6.75
N ARG A 122 1.71 7.92 7.09
CA ARG A 122 1.52 6.49 7.22
C ARG A 122 0.15 6.18 6.64
N LEU A 123 0.16 5.32 5.67
CA LEU A 123 -1.05 4.93 4.96
C LEU A 123 -1.32 3.47 5.22
N LEU A 124 -2.42 3.16 5.87
CA LEU A 124 -2.81 1.79 6.12
C LEU A 124 -3.90 1.39 5.15
N MET A 125 -3.67 0.31 4.43
CA MET A 125 -4.63 -0.27 3.50
C MET A 125 -4.93 -1.67 3.95
N ALA A 126 -6.20 -1.99 4.13
CA ALA A 126 -6.60 -3.33 4.52
C ALA A 126 -7.29 -4.02 3.34
N PHE A 127 -6.93 -5.27 3.11
CA PHE A 127 -7.51 -6.08 2.05
C PHE A 127 -8.03 -7.36 2.67
N LEU A 128 -9.28 -7.68 2.43
CA LEU A 128 -9.83 -8.92 2.96
C LEU A 128 -9.21 -10.11 2.26
N ARG A 129 -8.82 -11.10 3.04
CA ARG A 129 -8.19 -12.31 2.51
C ARG A 129 -9.15 -13.10 1.64
N ARG A 130 -10.42 -13.08 1.99
CA ARG A 130 -11.47 -13.66 1.18
C ARG A 130 -12.42 -12.57 0.84
N ARG A 131 -12.33 -12.08 -0.34
CA ARG A 131 -13.42 -11.32 -0.83
C ARG A 131 -14.52 -12.31 -1.04
N ASN A 132 -15.64 -12.06 -0.41
CA ASN A 132 -16.82 -12.75 -0.77
C ASN A 132 -16.89 -12.69 -2.26
N ALA A 133 -16.70 -13.84 -2.86
CA ALA A 133 -16.99 -13.95 -4.26
C ALA A 133 -18.34 -13.31 -4.36
N GLN A 134 -18.35 -12.10 -4.83
CA GLN A 134 -19.61 -11.51 -5.15
C GLN A 134 -20.30 -12.56 -5.93
N PRO A 135 -21.37 -13.04 -5.43
CA PRO A 135 -22.07 -14.04 -6.19
C PRO A 135 -22.65 -13.36 -7.39
N VAL A 136 -21.77 -12.94 -8.23
CA VAL A 136 -22.23 -12.35 -9.46
C VAL A 136 -23.12 -13.32 -10.14
N GLY A 137 -22.70 -14.53 -10.04
CA GLY A 137 -23.52 -15.54 -10.62
C GLY A 137 -24.75 -15.79 -9.83
N ALA A 138 -24.78 -15.34 -8.61
CA ALA A 138 -25.93 -15.59 -7.80
C ALA A 138 -27.02 -14.60 -8.04
N MET A 139 -26.87 -13.77 -8.97
CA MET A 139 -27.94 -12.88 -9.29
C MET A 139 -28.99 -13.48 -10.09
#